data_f4b196bb3d354d9a1ee9e8ed8daa4f29
#
_entry.id   f4b196bb3d354d9a1ee9e8ed8daa4f29
#
_cell.length_a   1.000
_cell.length_b   1.000
_cell.length_c   1.000
_cell.angle_alpha   90.00
_cell.angle_beta   90.00
_cell.angle_gamma   90.00
#
_symmetry.space_group_name_H-M   'P 1'
#
loop_
_entity.id
_entity.type
_entity.pdbx_description
1 polymer ?
#
loop_
_entity_poly.entity_id
_entity_poly.type
_entity_poly.pdbx_seq_one_letter_code
_entity_poly.pdbx_strand_id
1 'polypeptide(L)'
;MEFSIKSGKAEKQAIDCVVVGVYENDQFSASATSIDKASGGFITSILKRGDMDGKLGATLLLHDVSGTESDRVLLVGLGKEAALAEKDYRKAVVAAAKALLKTGAKDVANFLAEVKVGTQDATWKVSQLVDATRDSLYQFDAMKGKKEQKEVKPGLMKLEIHLAAQDDNQATQQSLKEALALAAGVSFTKDLGNLPPNVCTPTYLAEQAKVMAKTYGLTVEVLEREALQKLGMGSFLGVAQGSAQPPKLIVLQHSKGKKDQKPVVLVGKGITFDTGGISLKPGAEMDEMKYDMCGAASVLGTFKAIAEMDLPLNVVGIIPTCENMPDANATRPGDVLTSMSGLTIEVLNTDAEGRLILCDALTYAERFEPSAVVDIATLTGACVIALGHHASGLFSNQDHLAKELLKAGEQTLDRAWHMPLWNDK
;
A
#
# COMPACT_ATOMS: atom_id res chain seq x y z
N MET A 1 16.40 4.14 -2.61
CA MET A 1 16.77 3.87 -1.19
C MET A 1 17.06 2.40 -1.03
N GLU A 2 18.22 2.06 -0.52
CA GLU A 2 18.68 0.70 -0.26
C GLU A 2 18.39 0.30 1.19
N PHE A 3 18.06 -0.97 1.43
CA PHE A 3 17.92 -1.57 2.76
C PHE A 3 18.82 -2.80 2.86
N SER A 4 19.42 -2.98 4.01
CA SER A 4 20.23 -4.17 4.32
C SER A 4 20.10 -4.55 5.79
N ILE A 5 20.28 -5.83 6.10
CA ILE A 5 20.40 -6.32 7.47
C ILE A 5 21.87 -6.39 7.83
N LYS A 6 22.20 -5.96 9.04
CA LYS A 6 23.53 -5.95 9.62
C LYS A 6 23.48 -6.38 11.09
N SER A 7 24.64 -6.71 11.64
CA SER A 7 24.84 -6.88 13.07
C SER A 7 26.07 -6.08 13.52
N GLY A 8 26.10 -5.63 14.76
CA GLY A 8 27.21 -4.84 15.28
C GLY A 8 26.78 -3.95 16.44
N LYS A 9 27.76 -3.25 17.00
CA LYS A 9 27.54 -2.32 18.12
C LYS A 9 27.23 -0.93 17.60
N ALA A 10 26.29 -0.23 18.24
CA ALA A 10 25.82 1.07 17.80
C ALA A 10 26.91 2.15 17.81
N GLU A 11 27.77 2.16 18.85
CA GLU A 11 28.87 3.12 19.00
C GLU A 11 30.00 2.93 17.98
N LYS A 12 30.04 1.78 17.26
CA LYS A 12 31.04 1.42 16.28
C LYS A 12 30.61 1.56 14.83
N GLN A 13 29.46 2.20 14.59
CA GLN A 13 28.97 2.41 13.25
C GLN A 13 29.56 3.71 12.66
N ALA A 14 30.50 3.58 11.73
CA ALA A 14 31.06 4.72 10.96
C ALA A 14 30.05 5.09 9.84
N ILE A 15 29.01 5.84 10.18
CA ILE A 15 27.86 6.13 9.31
C ILE A 15 27.29 7.52 9.65
N ASP A 16 26.51 8.11 8.74
CA ASP A 16 26.00 9.48 8.93
C ASP A 16 25.09 9.64 10.16
N CYS A 17 24.31 8.59 10.50
CA CYS A 17 23.42 8.65 11.66
C CYS A 17 23.12 7.25 12.21
N VAL A 18 23.12 7.12 13.53
CA VAL A 18 22.66 5.94 14.26
C VAL A 18 21.34 6.25 14.95
N VAL A 19 20.33 5.38 14.80
CA VAL A 19 19.00 5.52 15.42
C VAL A 19 18.88 4.53 16.57
N VAL A 20 18.57 5.02 17.78
CA VAL A 20 18.41 4.22 18.99
C VAL A 20 17.18 4.63 19.78
N GLY A 21 16.62 3.69 20.54
CA GLY A 21 15.42 3.89 21.33
C GLY A 21 15.68 4.29 22.79
N VAL A 22 14.87 5.22 23.29
CA VAL A 22 14.84 5.60 24.71
C VAL A 22 13.41 5.48 25.24
N TYR A 23 13.25 5.00 26.48
CA TYR A 23 11.95 4.87 27.13
C TYR A 23 11.70 6.02 28.12
N GLU A 24 10.49 6.15 28.56
CA GLU A 24 10.17 6.99 29.73
C GLU A 24 10.94 6.48 30.96
N ASN A 25 11.10 7.36 31.97
CA ASN A 25 11.79 7.04 33.23
C ASN A 25 13.28 6.68 33.07
N ASP A 26 13.98 7.36 32.14
CA ASP A 26 15.44 7.25 31.93
C ASP A 26 15.92 5.83 31.59
N GLN A 27 15.09 5.04 30.93
CA GLN A 27 15.48 3.71 30.47
C GLN A 27 15.87 3.72 28.99
N PHE A 28 16.76 2.81 28.61
CA PHE A 28 17.38 2.78 27.30
C PHE A 28 17.20 1.42 26.63
N SER A 29 17.13 1.41 25.30
CA SER A 29 17.38 0.21 24.53
C SER A 29 18.83 -0.26 24.70
N ALA A 30 19.16 -1.47 24.29
CA ALA A 30 20.50 -2.02 24.45
C ALA A 30 21.56 -1.15 23.72
N SER A 31 21.24 -0.72 22.48
CA SER A 31 22.10 0.15 21.69
C SER A 31 22.25 1.56 22.27
N ALA A 32 21.16 2.14 22.80
CA ALA A 32 21.22 3.43 23.48
C ALA A 32 22.07 3.35 24.75
N THR A 33 21.97 2.24 25.51
CA THR A 33 22.84 1.96 26.67
C THR A 33 24.31 1.87 26.26
N SER A 34 24.62 1.24 25.12
CA SER A 34 25.97 1.13 24.61
C SER A 34 26.57 2.48 24.25
N ILE A 35 25.81 3.33 23.56
CA ILE A 35 26.20 4.71 23.24
C ILE A 35 26.37 5.55 24.50
N ASP A 36 25.46 5.45 25.47
CA ASP A 36 25.55 6.21 26.73
C ASP A 36 26.84 5.89 27.49
N LYS A 37 27.17 4.60 27.59
CA LYS A 37 28.44 4.16 28.17
C LYS A 37 29.65 4.68 27.42
N ALA A 38 29.66 4.57 26.09
CA ALA A 38 30.79 5.02 25.26
C ALA A 38 31.01 6.54 25.35
N SER A 39 29.90 7.30 25.52
CA SER A 39 29.92 8.76 25.63
C SER A 39 30.07 9.30 27.08
N GLY A 40 30.34 8.42 28.04
CA GLY A 40 30.49 8.82 29.44
C GLY A 40 29.22 9.33 30.12
N GLY A 41 28.04 8.81 29.72
CA GLY A 41 26.76 9.17 30.32
C GLY A 41 26.06 10.37 29.66
N PHE A 42 26.41 10.67 28.40
CA PHE A 42 25.89 11.85 27.70
C PHE A 42 24.39 11.78 27.48
N ILE A 43 23.82 10.63 27.04
CA ILE A 43 22.38 10.45 26.86
C ILE A 43 21.67 10.60 28.21
N THR A 44 22.18 9.96 29.26
CA THR A 44 21.66 10.12 30.63
C THR A 44 21.59 11.59 31.06
N SER A 45 22.64 12.38 30.74
CA SER A 45 22.66 13.81 31.09
C SER A 45 21.59 14.63 30.36
N ILE A 46 21.29 14.27 29.10
CA ILE A 46 20.25 14.90 28.27
C ILE A 46 18.86 14.64 28.85
N LEU A 47 18.55 13.38 29.19
CA LEU A 47 17.26 13.03 29.80
C LEU A 47 17.07 13.72 31.15
N LYS A 48 18.07 13.75 32.00
CA LYS A 48 18.02 14.44 33.30
C LYS A 48 17.79 15.96 33.18
N ARG A 49 18.27 16.58 32.09
CA ARG A 49 17.97 18.00 31.81
C ARG A 49 16.58 18.26 31.26
N GLY A 50 15.86 17.19 30.88
CA GLY A 50 14.51 17.28 30.29
C GLY A 50 14.49 17.63 28.80
N ASP A 51 15.63 17.57 28.11
CA ASP A 51 15.69 17.83 26.66
C ASP A 51 15.01 16.71 25.85
N MET A 52 14.84 15.52 26.46
CA MET A 52 14.14 14.36 25.93
C MET A 52 13.48 13.62 27.08
N ASP A 53 12.21 13.23 26.93
CA ASP A 53 11.41 12.56 27.98
C ASP A 53 11.04 11.11 27.65
N GLY A 54 11.52 10.59 26.52
CA GLY A 54 11.25 9.21 26.09
C GLY A 54 9.80 8.93 25.66
N LYS A 55 8.91 9.93 25.66
CA LYS A 55 7.52 9.74 25.21
C LYS A 55 7.46 9.20 23.79
N LEU A 56 6.49 8.34 23.54
CA LEU A 56 6.32 7.65 22.27
C LEU A 56 6.29 8.59 21.07
N GLY A 57 7.26 8.43 20.16
CA GLY A 57 7.40 9.23 18.95
C GLY A 57 8.10 10.58 19.15
N ALA A 58 8.56 10.92 20.35
CA ALA A 58 9.48 12.03 20.54
C ALA A 58 10.82 11.72 19.87
N THR A 59 11.50 12.73 19.33
CA THR A 59 12.81 12.54 18.65
C THR A 59 13.77 13.66 19.03
N LEU A 60 15.03 13.31 19.26
CA LEU A 60 16.09 14.27 19.49
C LEU A 60 17.34 13.87 18.69
N LEU A 61 17.81 14.76 17.84
CA LEU A 61 19.05 14.55 17.07
C LEU A 61 20.23 15.15 17.82
N LEU A 62 21.24 14.32 18.04
CA LEU A 62 22.52 14.69 18.65
C LEU A 62 23.61 14.68 17.60
N HIS A 63 24.53 15.64 17.68
CA HIS A 63 25.68 15.74 16.78
C HIS A 63 26.97 15.45 17.57
N ASP A 64 27.94 14.84 16.90
CA ASP A 64 29.31 14.67 17.39
C ASP A 64 29.36 14.05 18.81
N VAL A 65 28.59 12.96 19.03
CA VAL A 65 28.54 12.30 20.33
C VAL A 65 29.87 11.61 20.60
N SER A 66 30.58 12.06 21.61
CA SER A 66 31.89 11.53 21.99
C SER A 66 31.83 10.02 22.22
N GLY A 67 32.84 9.27 21.74
CA GLY A 67 32.93 7.81 21.89
C GLY A 67 32.09 7.03 20.87
N THR A 68 31.42 7.70 19.94
CA THR A 68 30.75 7.08 18.77
C THR A 68 31.55 7.38 17.48
N GLU A 69 31.43 6.49 16.49
CA GLU A 69 32.04 6.66 15.17
C GLU A 69 31.08 7.30 14.14
N SER A 70 29.84 7.54 14.53
CA SER A 70 28.81 8.18 13.68
C SER A 70 28.78 9.69 13.86
N ASP A 71 28.47 10.44 12.80
CA ASP A 71 28.33 11.90 12.86
C ASP A 71 27.15 12.33 13.74
N ARG A 72 26.10 11.50 13.80
CA ARG A 72 24.86 11.83 14.50
C ARG A 72 24.29 10.62 15.23
N VAL A 73 23.57 10.89 16.32
CA VAL A 73 22.74 9.92 17.02
C VAL A 73 21.32 10.47 17.12
N LEU A 74 20.35 9.74 16.57
CA LEU A 74 18.93 10.07 16.69
C LEU A 74 18.32 9.24 17.82
N LEU A 75 17.93 9.91 18.89
CA LEU A 75 17.14 9.31 19.98
C LEU A 75 15.68 9.29 19.57
N VAL A 76 15.00 8.15 19.78
CA VAL A 76 13.59 7.94 19.47
C VAL A 76 12.86 7.47 20.73
N GLY A 77 11.85 8.21 21.15
CA GLY A 77 11.01 7.88 22.29
C GLY A 77 10.12 6.67 22.01
N LEU A 78 10.20 5.69 22.88
CA LEU A 78 9.47 4.42 22.80
C LEU A 78 8.27 4.36 23.77
N GLY A 79 8.10 5.39 24.61
CA GLY A 79 7.08 5.40 25.64
C GLY A 79 7.47 4.56 26.86
N LYS A 80 6.49 3.91 27.49
CA LYS A 80 6.70 3.10 28.69
C LYS A 80 7.35 1.76 28.32
N GLU A 81 8.31 1.30 29.13
CA GLU A 81 9.11 0.09 28.86
C GLU A 81 8.27 -1.20 28.77
N ALA A 82 7.12 -1.27 29.42
CA ALA A 82 6.28 -2.44 29.41
C ALA A 82 5.67 -2.67 28.02
N ALA A 83 6.19 -3.63 27.28
CA ALA A 83 5.65 -4.21 26.06
C ALA A 83 5.08 -3.21 25.05
N LEU A 84 5.91 -2.73 24.14
CA LEU A 84 5.45 -1.94 23.00
C LEU A 84 4.36 -2.72 22.24
N ALA A 85 3.23 -2.08 21.98
CA ALA A 85 2.25 -2.64 21.04
C ALA A 85 2.73 -2.41 19.59
N GLU A 86 2.23 -3.22 18.66
CA GLU A 86 2.60 -3.15 17.24
C GLU A 86 2.42 -1.73 16.65
N LYS A 87 1.26 -1.10 16.96
CA LYS A 87 0.95 0.28 16.53
C LYS A 87 1.95 1.31 17.08
N ASP A 88 2.43 1.09 18.31
CA ASP A 88 3.34 2.02 18.99
C ASP A 88 4.76 1.87 18.41
N TYR A 89 5.18 0.64 18.11
CA TYR A 89 6.42 0.39 17.38
C TYR A 89 6.44 1.09 16.02
N ARG A 90 5.36 0.90 15.22
CA ARG A 90 5.21 1.58 13.93
C ARG A 90 5.27 3.10 14.09
N LYS A 91 4.63 3.67 15.12
CA LYS A 91 4.68 5.11 15.41
C LYS A 91 6.10 5.59 15.70
N ALA A 92 6.90 4.83 16.46
CA ALA A 92 8.31 5.16 16.72
C ALA A 92 9.15 5.12 15.42
N VAL A 93 8.95 4.10 14.57
CA VAL A 93 9.64 4.00 13.26
C VAL A 93 9.28 5.17 12.34
N VAL A 94 7.99 5.53 12.25
CA VAL A 94 7.52 6.69 11.48
C VAL A 94 8.15 7.99 11.99
N ALA A 95 8.22 8.16 13.31
CA ALA A 95 8.85 9.34 13.92
C ALA A 95 10.34 9.43 13.56
N ALA A 96 11.07 8.31 13.65
CA ALA A 96 12.47 8.23 13.22
C ALA A 96 12.65 8.61 11.74
N ALA A 97 11.87 8.01 10.85
CA ALA A 97 11.93 8.28 9.41
C ALA A 97 11.66 9.77 9.10
N LYS A 98 10.62 10.36 9.70
CA LYS A 98 10.29 11.79 9.54
C LYS A 98 11.35 12.73 10.11
N ALA A 99 12.00 12.35 11.22
CA ALA A 99 13.10 13.13 11.78
C ALA A 99 14.32 13.11 10.85
N LEU A 100 14.68 11.94 10.30
CA LEU A 100 15.79 11.77 9.36
C LEU A 100 15.61 12.60 8.08
N LEU A 101 14.39 12.76 7.56
CA LEU A 101 14.11 13.62 6.41
C LEU A 101 14.52 15.09 6.60
N LYS A 102 14.58 15.55 7.85
CA LYS A 102 14.96 16.92 8.19
C LYS A 102 16.49 17.10 8.37
N THR A 103 17.24 16.02 8.19
CA THR A 103 18.69 15.98 8.34
C THR A 103 19.40 15.89 6.99
N GLY A 104 20.72 16.00 7.00
CA GLY A 104 21.57 15.70 5.84
C GLY A 104 22.07 14.24 5.80
N ALA A 105 21.59 13.36 6.70
CA ALA A 105 22.02 11.97 6.75
C ALA A 105 21.51 11.21 5.52
N LYS A 106 22.42 10.53 4.84
CA LYS A 106 22.11 9.68 3.68
C LYS A 106 22.11 8.20 4.05
N ASP A 107 23.07 7.81 4.86
CA ASP A 107 23.30 6.44 5.30
C ASP A 107 23.00 6.34 6.81
N VAL A 108 22.14 5.41 7.18
CA VAL A 108 21.61 5.32 8.56
C VAL A 108 21.67 3.88 9.06
N ALA A 109 22.17 3.70 10.28
CA ALA A 109 22.09 2.45 11.03
C ALA A 109 20.91 2.51 12.04
N ASN A 110 19.91 1.69 11.86
CA ASN A 110 18.70 1.68 12.68
C ASN A 110 18.68 0.47 13.61
N PHE A 111 18.70 0.73 14.93
CA PHE A 111 18.68 -0.28 15.98
C PHE A 111 17.30 -0.54 16.60
N LEU A 112 16.23 0.04 16.06
CA LEU A 112 14.89 -0.16 16.63
C LEU A 112 14.39 -1.61 16.52
N ALA A 113 15.00 -2.44 15.66
CA ALA A 113 14.66 -3.86 15.59
C ALA A 113 15.02 -4.68 16.83
N GLU A 114 15.91 -4.17 17.72
CA GLU A 114 16.26 -4.80 19.00
C GLU A 114 15.13 -4.71 20.03
N VAL A 115 14.22 -3.75 19.85
CA VAL A 115 13.17 -3.44 20.81
C VAL A 115 12.14 -4.58 20.90
N LYS A 116 11.69 -4.93 22.10
CA LYS A 116 10.65 -5.93 22.32
C LYS A 116 9.28 -5.35 21.95
N VAL A 117 8.56 -6.07 21.07
CA VAL A 117 7.23 -5.69 20.60
C VAL A 117 6.28 -6.87 20.82
N GLY A 118 5.43 -6.83 21.84
CA GLY A 118 4.50 -7.91 22.14
C GLY A 118 5.13 -9.30 22.02
N THR A 119 4.56 -10.16 21.17
CA THR A 119 5.06 -11.49 20.81
C THR A 119 5.76 -11.53 19.45
N GLN A 120 5.96 -10.36 18.81
CA GLN A 120 6.51 -10.25 17.47
C GLN A 120 8.00 -10.57 17.42
N ASP A 121 8.41 -11.30 16.39
CA ASP A 121 9.79 -11.70 16.14
C ASP A 121 10.59 -10.67 15.30
N ALA A 122 11.82 -11.02 14.97
CA ALA A 122 12.70 -10.18 14.15
C ALA A 122 12.18 -10.03 12.71
N THR A 123 11.52 -11.05 12.14
CA THR A 123 10.99 -11.02 10.77
C THR A 123 9.89 -9.95 10.64
N TRP A 124 8.96 -9.92 11.59
CA TRP A 124 7.91 -8.91 11.64
C TRP A 124 8.50 -7.49 11.82
N LYS A 125 9.49 -7.32 12.71
CA LYS A 125 10.12 -6.02 12.94
C LYS A 125 10.86 -5.49 11.72
N VAL A 126 11.56 -6.36 10.99
CA VAL A 126 12.20 -6.01 9.70
C VAL A 126 11.16 -5.54 8.70
N SER A 127 10.06 -6.28 8.54
CA SER A 127 8.96 -5.91 7.65
C SER A 127 8.38 -4.54 8.00
N GLN A 128 8.09 -4.28 9.29
CA GLN A 128 7.53 -3.00 9.74
C GLN A 128 8.49 -1.83 9.59
N LEU A 129 9.80 -2.05 9.80
CA LEU A 129 10.82 -1.01 9.55
C LEU A 129 10.86 -0.59 8.09
N VAL A 130 10.83 -1.55 7.17
CA VAL A 130 10.79 -1.25 5.73
C VAL A 130 9.52 -0.53 5.37
N ASP A 131 8.37 -1.10 5.71
CA ASP A 131 7.07 -0.57 5.33
C ASP A 131 6.82 0.84 5.89
N ALA A 132 6.98 1.03 7.21
CA ALA A 132 6.77 2.32 7.84
C ALA A 132 7.77 3.39 7.36
N THR A 133 9.02 3.01 7.07
CA THR A 133 10.00 3.94 6.51
C THR A 133 9.64 4.33 5.09
N ARG A 134 9.36 3.36 4.21
CA ARG A 134 8.97 3.61 2.81
C ARG A 134 7.70 4.45 2.71
N ASP A 135 6.71 4.14 3.54
CA ASP A 135 5.46 4.90 3.62
C ASP A 135 5.69 6.35 4.05
N SER A 136 6.51 6.57 5.08
CA SER A 136 6.85 7.91 5.59
C SER A 136 7.66 8.75 4.60
N LEU A 137 8.45 8.12 3.74
CA LEU A 137 9.30 8.78 2.75
C LEU A 137 8.62 8.91 1.39
N TYR A 138 7.43 8.34 1.21
CA TYR A 138 6.72 8.43 -0.06
C TYR A 138 6.39 9.88 -0.40
N GLN A 139 6.72 10.27 -1.62
CA GLN A 139 6.38 11.57 -2.20
C GLN A 139 5.93 11.38 -3.64
N PHE A 140 4.82 11.99 -4.00
CA PHE A 140 4.37 12.05 -5.37
C PHE A 140 4.88 13.34 -6.02
N ASP A 141 5.87 13.20 -6.90
CA ASP A 141 6.52 14.32 -7.58
C ASP A 141 6.48 14.21 -9.12
N ALA A 142 5.81 13.18 -9.66
CA ALA A 142 5.73 12.92 -11.09
C ALA A 142 5.18 14.10 -11.91
N MET A 143 4.32 14.93 -11.30
CA MET A 143 3.70 16.10 -11.95
C MET A 143 4.42 17.41 -11.67
N LYS A 144 5.50 17.40 -10.89
CA LYS A 144 6.30 18.61 -10.63
C LYS A 144 7.08 19.06 -11.85
N GLY A 145 7.21 20.37 -12.01
CA GLY A 145 8.00 20.96 -13.09
C GLY A 145 9.48 20.57 -13.01
N LYS A 146 10.18 20.52 -14.16
CA LYS A 146 11.60 20.13 -14.23
C LYS A 146 12.54 20.93 -13.32
N LYS A 147 12.21 22.18 -12.98
CA LYS A 147 12.99 23.01 -12.04
C LYS A 147 12.85 22.50 -10.61
N GLU A 148 11.62 22.19 -10.18
CA GLU A 148 11.32 21.70 -8.82
C GLU A 148 11.88 20.31 -8.58
N GLN A 149 11.91 19.44 -9.62
CA GLN A 149 12.52 18.11 -9.53
C GLN A 149 14.04 18.17 -9.29
N LYS A 150 14.73 19.21 -9.76
CA LYS A 150 16.18 19.40 -9.58
C LYS A 150 16.57 19.94 -8.19
N GLU A 151 15.63 20.55 -7.48
CA GLU A 151 15.86 21.14 -6.15
C GLU A 151 15.66 20.14 -4.99
N VAL A 152 15.18 18.93 -5.28
CA VAL A 152 15.04 17.89 -4.26
C VAL A 152 16.42 17.46 -3.80
N LYS A 153 16.79 17.83 -2.56
CA LYS A 153 18.03 17.33 -1.92
C LYS A 153 17.96 15.80 -1.86
N PRO A 154 19.06 15.08 -2.14
CA PRO A 154 19.10 13.64 -1.94
C PRO A 154 18.78 13.35 -0.46
N GLY A 155 17.64 12.72 -0.23
CA GLY A 155 17.23 12.27 1.08
C GLY A 155 17.97 11.00 1.49
N LEU A 156 17.42 10.28 2.44
CA LEU A 156 17.92 9.00 2.92
C LEU A 156 18.14 8.02 1.75
N MET A 157 19.39 7.56 1.57
CA MET A 157 19.79 6.68 0.48
C MET A 157 19.90 5.23 0.91
N LYS A 158 20.41 5.00 2.13
CA LYS A 158 20.63 3.67 2.68
C LYS A 158 20.17 3.58 4.13
N LEU A 159 19.48 2.49 4.47
CA LEU A 159 19.11 2.15 5.84
C LEU A 159 19.55 0.74 6.17
N GLU A 160 20.48 0.62 7.12
CA GLU A 160 20.92 -0.63 7.68
C GLU A 160 20.05 -0.98 8.91
N ILE A 161 19.35 -2.11 8.85
CA ILE A 161 18.56 -2.64 9.97
C ILE A 161 19.49 -3.50 10.80
N HIS A 162 19.77 -3.05 12.01
CA HIS A 162 20.65 -3.78 12.92
C HIS A 162 19.89 -4.76 13.79
N LEU A 163 20.27 -6.02 13.70
CA LEU A 163 19.72 -7.14 14.47
C LEU A 163 20.79 -7.72 15.41
N ALA A 164 20.37 -8.47 16.43
CA ALA A 164 21.27 -9.36 17.14
C ALA A 164 21.82 -10.42 16.17
N ALA A 165 23.05 -10.87 16.36
CA ALA A 165 23.72 -11.75 15.41
C ALA A 165 22.95 -13.06 15.13
N GLN A 166 22.25 -13.62 16.13
CA GLN A 166 21.42 -14.81 15.96
C GLN A 166 20.14 -14.58 15.13
N ASP A 167 19.70 -13.33 15.01
CA ASP A 167 18.50 -12.92 14.28
C ASP A 167 18.83 -12.51 12.83
N ASP A 168 20.11 -12.35 12.46
CA ASP A 168 20.56 -12.19 11.07
C ASP A 168 20.65 -13.58 10.43
N ASN A 169 19.55 -14.06 9.90
CA ASN A 169 19.40 -15.40 9.35
C ASN A 169 18.57 -15.39 8.05
N GLN A 170 18.41 -16.56 7.44
CA GLN A 170 17.68 -16.70 6.19
C GLN A 170 16.24 -16.17 6.27
N ALA A 171 15.53 -16.36 7.40
CA ALA A 171 14.16 -15.91 7.56
C ALA A 171 14.05 -14.38 7.56
N THR A 172 14.93 -13.67 8.27
CA THR A 172 14.96 -12.21 8.28
C THR A 172 15.39 -11.61 6.94
N GLN A 173 16.35 -12.23 6.24
CA GLN A 173 16.74 -11.84 4.89
C GLN A 173 15.59 -12.04 3.89
N GLN A 174 14.82 -13.12 4.01
CA GLN A 174 13.62 -13.35 3.20
C GLN A 174 12.54 -12.32 3.51
N SER A 175 12.30 -12.04 4.80
CA SER A 175 11.35 -11.01 5.22
C SER A 175 11.72 -9.62 4.66
N LEU A 176 13.02 -9.28 4.61
CA LEU A 176 13.47 -8.04 3.99
C LEU A 176 13.10 -7.96 2.51
N LYS A 177 13.32 -9.04 1.75
CA LYS A 177 12.96 -9.10 0.33
C LYS A 177 11.45 -8.93 0.12
N GLU A 178 10.66 -9.65 0.90
CA GLU A 178 9.19 -9.59 0.84
C GLU A 178 8.66 -8.20 1.19
N ALA A 179 9.20 -7.59 2.25
CA ALA A 179 8.82 -6.24 2.66
C ALA A 179 9.18 -5.18 1.59
N LEU A 180 10.32 -5.31 0.93
CA LEU A 180 10.71 -4.42 -0.18
C LEU A 180 9.79 -4.56 -1.38
N ALA A 181 9.44 -5.77 -1.76
CA ALA A 181 8.52 -6.04 -2.86
C ALA A 181 7.10 -5.51 -2.55
N LEU A 182 6.63 -5.73 -1.32
CA LEU A 182 5.34 -5.18 -0.85
C LEU A 182 5.35 -3.64 -0.91
N ALA A 183 6.39 -3.01 -0.34
CA ALA A 183 6.52 -1.55 -0.35
C ALA A 183 6.61 -0.97 -1.78
N ALA A 184 7.22 -1.70 -2.73
CA ALA A 184 7.25 -1.33 -4.14
C ALA A 184 5.85 -1.41 -4.77
N GLY A 185 5.06 -2.43 -4.45
CA GLY A 185 3.67 -2.57 -4.87
C GLY A 185 2.79 -1.45 -4.32
N VAL A 186 2.90 -1.16 -3.02
CA VAL A 186 2.15 -0.07 -2.35
C VAL A 186 2.52 1.29 -2.96
N SER A 187 3.81 1.56 -3.18
CA SER A 187 4.25 2.81 -3.82
C SER A 187 3.67 2.96 -5.22
N PHE A 188 3.68 1.88 -6.01
CA PHE A 188 3.11 1.88 -7.35
C PHE A 188 1.59 2.12 -7.35
N THR A 189 0.86 1.51 -6.42
CA THR A 189 -0.58 1.79 -6.20
C THR A 189 -0.82 3.27 -5.91
N LYS A 190 -0.04 3.86 -5.00
CA LYS A 190 -0.13 5.29 -4.66
C LYS A 190 0.22 6.19 -5.83
N ASP A 191 1.22 5.84 -6.63
CA ASP A 191 1.60 6.59 -7.82
C ASP A 191 0.44 6.65 -8.82
N LEU A 192 -0.20 5.51 -9.09
CA LEU A 192 -1.36 5.43 -9.99
C LEU A 192 -2.54 6.26 -9.46
N GLY A 193 -2.88 6.12 -8.17
CA GLY A 193 -4.00 6.86 -7.57
C GLY A 193 -3.76 8.37 -7.53
N ASN A 194 -2.51 8.82 -7.33
CA ASN A 194 -2.18 10.24 -7.26
C ASN A 194 -2.10 10.93 -8.62
N LEU A 195 -1.95 10.20 -9.71
CA LEU A 195 -1.96 10.76 -11.05
C LEU A 195 -3.28 11.50 -11.34
N PRO A 196 -3.23 12.63 -12.05
CA PRO A 196 -4.45 13.30 -12.49
C PRO A 196 -5.16 12.47 -13.59
N PRO A 197 -6.50 12.58 -13.71
CA PRO A 197 -7.28 11.72 -14.59
C PRO A 197 -6.99 11.92 -16.09
N ASN A 198 -6.49 13.09 -16.49
CA ASN A 198 -6.03 13.33 -17.86
C ASN A 198 -4.72 12.57 -18.21
N VAL A 199 -4.04 12.00 -17.22
CA VAL A 199 -2.87 11.13 -17.36
C VAL A 199 -3.24 9.68 -17.08
N CYS A 200 -3.85 9.40 -15.93
CA CYS A 200 -4.28 8.05 -15.55
C CYS A 200 -5.62 7.68 -16.22
N THR A 201 -5.59 7.52 -17.53
CA THR A 201 -6.73 7.08 -18.35
C THR A 201 -6.83 5.55 -18.39
N PRO A 202 -7.94 4.95 -18.87
CA PRO A 202 -8.03 3.51 -19.09
C PRO A 202 -6.90 2.95 -19.97
N THR A 203 -6.48 3.72 -20.98
CA THR A 203 -5.36 3.37 -21.84
C THR A 203 -4.04 3.38 -21.08
N TYR A 204 -3.82 4.35 -20.20
CA TYR A 204 -2.61 4.40 -19.37
C TYR A 204 -2.51 3.20 -18.44
N LEU A 205 -3.60 2.81 -17.77
CA LEU A 205 -3.63 1.61 -16.92
C LEU A 205 -3.28 0.35 -17.71
N ALA A 206 -3.83 0.22 -18.93
CA ALA A 206 -3.50 -0.91 -19.82
C ALA A 206 -2.03 -0.93 -20.22
N GLU A 207 -1.43 0.22 -20.52
CA GLU A 207 0.00 0.30 -20.84
C GLU A 207 0.88 -0.03 -19.62
N GLN A 208 0.51 0.41 -18.40
CA GLN A 208 1.20 0.02 -17.18
C GLN A 208 1.15 -1.50 -16.94
N ALA A 209 0.01 -2.13 -17.20
CA ALA A 209 -0.13 -3.58 -17.14
C ALA A 209 0.77 -4.30 -18.15
N LYS A 210 0.86 -3.80 -19.39
CA LYS A 210 1.76 -4.35 -20.43
C LYS A 210 3.24 -4.21 -20.05
N VAL A 211 3.64 -3.03 -19.52
CA VAL A 211 5.01 -2.80 -19.05
C VAL A 211 5.34 -3.76 -17.91
N MET A 212 4.45 -3.92 -16.94
CA MET A 212 4.59 -4.86 -15.83
C MET A 212 4.72 -6.31 -16.32
N ALA A 213 3.85 -6.73 -17.26
CA ALA A 213 3.89 -8.07 -17.83
C ALA A 213 5.24 -8.36 -18.51
N LYS A 214 5.75 -7.41 -19.28
CA LYS A 214 7.06 -7.52 -19.92
C LYS A 214 8.20 -7.59 -18.89
N THR A 215 8.12 -6.79 -17.82
CA THR A 215 9.18 -6.71 -16.81
C THR A 215 9.29 -7.97 -15.98
N TYR A 216 8.15 -8.57 -15.62
CA TYR A 216 8.09 -9.69 -14.68
C TYR A 216 7.70 -11.03 -15.32
N GLY A 217 7.54 -11.07 -16.66
CA GLY A 217 7.16 -12.31 -17.35
C GLY A 217 5.72 -12.76 -17.07
N LEU A 218 4.80 -11.81 -16.83
CA LEU A 218 3.39 -12.09 -16.66
C LEU A 218 2.69 -12.23 -18.03
N THR A 219 1.55 -12.91 -18.07
CA THR A 219 0.66 -12.84 -19.23
C THR A 219 -0.28 -11.65 -19.07
N VAL A 220 -0.50 -10.89 -20.13
CA VAL A 220 -1.45 -9.78 -20.17
C VAL A 220 -2.31 -9.85 -21.43
N GLU A 221 -3.61 -9.68 -21.25
CA GLU A 221 -4.58 -9.48 -22.32
C GLU A 221 -5.32 -8.17 -22.06
N VAL A 222 -5.52 -7.35 -23.08
CA VAL A 222 -6.31 -6.12 -23.01
C VAL A 222 -7.43 -6.22 -24.04
N LEU A 223 -8.66 -6.30 -23.54
CA LEU A 223 -9.84 -6.37 -24.38
C LEU A 223 -10.38 -4.96 -24.63
N GLU A 224 -10.47 -4.60 -25.90
CA GLU A 224 -11.00 -3.34 -26.40
C GLU A 224 -12.52 -3.38 -26.57
N ARG A 225 -13.16 -2.23 -26.80
CA ARG A 225 -14.63 -2.09 -26.95
C ARG A 225 -15.30 -3.17 -27.80
N GLU A 226 -14.72 -3.50 -28.97
CA GLU A 226 -15.30 -4.51 -29.86
C GLU A 226 -15.30 -5.91 -29.25
N ALA A 227 -14.24 -6.26 -28.50
CA ALA A 227 -14.17 -7.54 -27.82
C ALA A 227 -15.20 -7.59 -26.65
N LEU A 228 -15.34 -6.48 -25.92
CA LEU A 228 -16.34 -6.36 -24.85
C LEU A 228 -17.77 -6.50 -25.40
N GLN A 229 -18.06 -5.92 -26.56
CA GLN A 229 -19.34 -6.08 -27.26
C GLN A 229 -19.61 -7.54 -27.63
N LYS A 230 -18.61 -8.23 -28.21
CA LYS A 230 -18.72 -9.66 -28.57
C LYS A 230 -18.94 -10.56 -27.36
N LEU A 231 -18.45 -10.18 -26.19
CA LEU A 231 -18.66 -10.88 -24.92
C LEU A 231 -20.01 -10.56 -24.28
N GLY A 232 -20.77 -9.60 -24.82
CA GLY A 232 -22.05 -9.19 -24.24
C GLY A 232 -21.93 -8.38 -22.96
N MET A 233 -20.81 -7.68 -22.71
CA MET A 233 -20.57 -6.85 -21.54
C MET A 233 -21.36 -5.52 -21.61
N GLY A 234 -22.68 -5.60 -21.73
CA GLY A 234 -23.51 -4.43 -21.96
C GLY A 234 -23.65 -3.53 -20.75
N SER A 235 -23.52 -4.07 -19.55
CA SER A 235 -23.53 -3.28 -18.31
C SER A 235 -22.26 -2.40 -18.22
N PHE A 236 -21.09 -2.96 -18.46
CA PHE A 236 -19.84 -2.22 -18.49
C PHE A 236 -19.81 -1.17 -19.62
N LEU A 237 -20.22 -1.57 -20.82
CA LEU A 237 -20.26 -0.67 -21.98
C LEU A 237 -21.23 0.48 -21.80
N GLY A 238 -22.34 0.26 -21.07
CA GLY A 238 -23.31 1.29 -20.72
C GLY A 238 -22.68 2.42 -19.91
N VAL A 239 -21.85 2.10 -18.93
CA VAL A 239 -21.13 3.13 -18.16
C VAL A 239 -20.17 3.92 -19.06
N ALA A 240 -19.45 3.22 -19.92
CA ALA A 240 -18.39 3.80 -20.73
C ALA A 240 -18.88 4.63 -21.94
N GLN A 241 -20.19 4.62 -22.24
CA GLN A 241 -20.65 5.21 -23.51
C GLN A 241 -20.69 6.73 -23.51
N GLY A 242 -20.66 7.36 -22.31
CA GLY A 242 -20.59 8.82 -22.16
C GLY A 242 -19.16 9.39 -22.21
N SER A 243 -18.12 8.56 -22.35
CA SER A 243 -16.73 9.03 -22.41
C SER A 243 -16.13 8.89 -23.78
N ALA A 244 -15.27 9.84 -24.16
CA ALA A 244 -14.40 9.75 -25.32
C ALA A 244 -13.22 8.78 -25.11
N GLN A 245 -12.87 8.46 -23.88
CA GLN A 245 -11.84 7.47 -23.56
C GLN A 245 -12.35 6.04 -23.81
N PRO A 246 -11.59 5.21 -24.54
CA PRO A 246 -12.01 3.84 -24.83
C PRO A 246 -11.99 2.98 -23.57
N PRO A 247 -13.08 2.25 -23.26
CA PRO A 247 -13.10 1.29 -22.15
C PRO A 247 -12.15 0.12 -22.45
N LYS A 248 -11.60 -0.46 -21.40
CA LYS A 248 -10.72 -1.63 -21.51
C LYS A 248 -10.99 -2.62 -20.37
N LEU A 249 -10.94 -3.91 -20.68
CA LEU A 249 -10.81 -4.95 -19.67
C LEU A 249 -9.38 -5.46 -19.70
N ILE A 250 -8.64 -5.24 -18.62
CA ILE A 250 -7.26 -5.67 -18.50
C ILE A 250 -7.25 -6.98 -17.71
N VAL A 251 -6.64 -8.01 -18.27
CA VAL A 251 -6.49 -9.32 -17.66
C VAL A 251 -5.01 -9.63 -17.50
N LEU A 252 -4.55 -9.78 -16.25
CA LEU A 252 -3.19 -10.15 -15.92
C LEU A 252 -3.17 -11.56 -15.32
N GLN A 253 -2.12 -12.34 -15.61
CA GLN A 253 -1.96 -13.67 -15.00
C GLN A 253 -0.53 -13.87 -14.51
N HIS A 254 -0.42 -14.29 -13.25
CA HIS A 254 0.79 -14.82 -12.63
C HIS A 254 0.60 -16.32 -12.43
N SER A 255 1.39 -17.14 -13.11
CA SER A 255 1.19 -18.60 -13.17
C SER A 255 2.47 -19.30 -12.70
N LYS A 256 2.80 -19.16 -11.42
CA LYS A 256 3.99 -19.77 -10.77
C LYS A 256 3.60 -20.89 -9.80
N GLY A 257 2.30 -21.07 -9.55
CA GLY A 257 1.78 -22.16 -8.73
C GLY A 257 1.78 -23.50 -9.47
N LYS A 258 1.28 -24.55 -8.81
CA LYS A 258 1.11 -25.86 -9.44
C LYS A 258 0.12 -25.78 -10.59
N LYS A 259 0.34 -26.59 -11.63
CA LYS A 259 -0.47 -26.57 -12.85
C LYS A 259 -1.96 -26.86 -12.63
N ASP A 260 -2.28 -27.69 -11.64
CA ASP A 260 -3.63 -28.10 -11.25
C ASP A 260 -4.24 -27.22 -10.15
N GLN A 261 -3.49 -26.25 -9.64
CA GLN A 261 -3.98 -25.33 -8.62
C GLN A 261 -4.86 -24.25 -9.26
N LYS A 262 -6.12 -24.20 -8.83
CA LYS A 262 -7.06 -23.15 -9.23
C LYS A 262 -6.55 -21.77 -8.80
N PRO A 263 -6.67 -20.75 -9.65
CA PRO A 263 -6.19 -19.41 -9.32
C PRO A 263 -7.06 -18.73 -8.28
N VAL A 264 -6.46 -17.76 -7.59
CA VAL A 264 -7.18 -16.66 -6.93
C VAL A 264 -7.40 -15.56 -7.96
N VAL A 265 -8.62 -15.04 -8.05
CA VAL A 265 -8.94 -13.90 -8.92
C VAL A 265 -9.07 -12.64 -8.10
N LEU A 266 -8.38 -11.59 -8.52
CA LEU A 266 -8.49 -10.24 -7.98
C LEU A 266 -9.20 -9.37 -9.01
N VAL A 267 -10.35 -8.80 -8.64
CA VAL A 267 -11.08 -7.85 -9.49
C VAL A 267 -10.88 -6.45 -8.94
N GLY A 268 -10.57 -5.48 -9.79
CA GLY A 268 -10.31 -4.10 -9.36
C GLY A 268 -11.16 -3.09 -10.10
N LYS A 269 -12.03 -2.34 -9.39
CA LYS A 269 -12.78 -1.21 -9.97
C LYS A 269 -11.80 -0.19 -10.56
N GLY A 270 -11.97 0.14 -11.84
CA GLY A 270 -11.07 1.02 -12.59
C GLY A 270 -11.80 2.21 -13.25
N ILE A 271 -12.64 2.93 -12.50
CA ILE A 271 -13.22 4.18 -12.97
C ILE A 271 -12.18 5.30 -12.85
N THR A 272 -11.56 5.68 -13.96
CA THR A 272 -10.42 6.63 -13.93
C THR A 272 -10.85 8.06 -13.65
N PHE A 273 -12.10 8.39 -13.91
CA PHE A 273 -12.77 9.57 -13.39
C PHE A 273 -14.28 9.37 -13.34
N ASP A 274 -14.89 9.75 -12.23
CA ASP A 274 -16.33 9.57 -11.99
C ASP A 274 -17.03 10.90 -11.75
N THR A 275 -17.78 11.38 -12.75
CA THR A 275 -18.63 12.55 -12.60
C THR A 275 -20.01 12.24 -12.03
N GLY A 276 -20.35 10.95 -11.86
CA GLY A 276 -21.71 10.46 -11.63
C GLY A 276 -22.52 10.22 -12.93
N GLY A 277 -21.98 10.59 -14.08
CA GLY A 277 -22.70 10.54 -15.35
C GLY A 277 -23.85 11.58 -15.40
N ILE A 278 -25.03 11.19 -15.93
CA ILE A 278 -26.21 12.07 -15.96
C ILE A 278 -26.72 12.41 -14.53
N SER A 279 -26.58 11.49 -13.58
CA SER A 279 -26.80 11.75 -12.14
C SER A 279 -25.60 12.46 -11.55
N LEU A 280 -25.33 13.67 -12.05
CA LEU A 280 -24.10 14.44 -11.83
C LEU A 280 -23.82 14.71 -10.35
N LYS A 281 -22.61 14.41 -9.91
CA LYS A 281 -22.12 14.75 -8.56
C LYS A 281 -22.04 16.27 -8.37
N PRO A 282 -22.14 16.78 -7.12
CA PRO A 282 -21.78 18.15 -6.82
C PRO A 282 -20.33 18.46 -7.25
N GLY A 283 -20.07 19.71 -7.70
CA GLY A 283 -18.72 20.10 -8.12
C GLY A 283 -17.68 20.15 -6.98
N ALA A 284 -18.14 20.33 -5.73
CA ALA A 284 -17.27 20.27 -4.56
C ALA A 284 -16.71 18.87 -4.39
N GLU A 285 -15.37 18.78 -4.24
CA GLU A 285 -14.63 17.53 -4.05
C GLU A 285 -14.72 16.52 -5.22
N MET A 286 -15.26 16.95 -6.39
CA MET A 286 -15.33 16.06 -7.57
C MET A 286 -13.92 15.70 -8.09
N ASP A 287 -12.92 16.53 -7.85
CA ASP A 287 -11.52 16.26 -8.20
C ASP A 287 -10.95 15.04 -7.47
N GLU A 288 -11.51 14.66 -6.32
CA GLU A 288 -11.16 13.44 -5.61
C GLU A 288 -11.64 12.17 -6.33
N MET A 289 -12.54 12.30 -7.29
CA MET A 289 -13.02 11.17 -8.12
C MET A 289 -11.95 10.61 -9.06
N LYS A 290 -10.77 11.20 -9.12
CA LYS A 290 -9.57 10.58 -9.70
C LYS A 290 -9.15 9.31 -8.95
N TYR A 291 -9.52 9.15 -7.68
CA TYR A 291 -9.22 7.97 -6.87
C TYR A 291 -10.19 6.80 -7.09
N ASP A 292 -11.20 6.97 -7.92
CA ASP A 292 -12.23 5.94 -8.15
C ASP A 292 -11.72 4.73 -8.97
N MET A 293 -10.44 4.72 -9.26
CA MET A 293 -9.68 3.62 -9.86
C MET A 293 -8.70 2.96 -8.88
N CYS A 294 -8.76 3.27 -7.58
CA CYS A 294 -7.84 2.69 -6.60
C CYS A 294 -7.99 1.17 -6.44
N GLY A 295 -9.15 0.59 -6.75
CA GLY A 295 -9.32 -0.85 -6.85
C GLY A 295 -8.41 -1.46 -7.93
N ALA A 296 -8.43 -0.88 -9.13
CA ALA A 296 -7.54 -1.26 -10.24
C ALA A 296 -6.06 -1.08 -9.87
N ALA A 297 -5.73 0.07 -9.26
CA ALA A 297 -4.36 0.35 -8.80
C ALA A 297 -3.88 -0.67 -7.76
N SER A 298 -4.75 -1.09 -6.83
CA SER A 298 -4.45 -2.11 -5.83
C SER A 298 -4.19 -3.49 -6.46
N VAL A 299 -4.96 -3.87 -7.47
CA VAL A 299 -4.70 -5.12 -8.23
C VAL A 299 -3.33 -5.04 -8.91
N LEU A 300 -3.01 -3.94 -9.60
CA LEU A 300 -1.72 -3.76 -10.26
C LEU A 300 -0.56 -3.75 -9.24
N GLY A 301 -0.70 -3.04 -8.12
CA GLY A 301 0.30 -3.03 -7.06
C GLY A 301 0.53 -4.40 -6.42
N THR A 302 -0.55 -5.18 -6.24
CA THR A 302 -0.47 -6.56 -5.76
C THR A 302 0.28 -7.44 -6.77
N PHE A 303 -0.01 -7.33 -8.07
CA PHE A 303 0.71 -8.08 -9.10
C PHE A 303 2.20 -7.73 -9.12
N LYS A 304 2.55 -6.46 -8.92
CA LYS A 304 3.95 -6.05 -8.78
C LYS A 304 4.61 -6.74 -7.58
N ALA A 305 3.97 -6.71 -6.42
CA ALA A 305 4.50 -7.30 -5.20
C ALA A 305 4.69 -8.83 -5.33
N ILE A 306 3.67 -9.57 -5.77
CA ILE A 306 3.75 -11.03 -5.92
C ILE A 306 4.77 -11.45 -6.98
N ALA A 307 4.95 -10.68 -8.03
CA ALA A 307 5.93 -10.94 -9.08
C ALA A 307 7.36 -10.69 -8.59
N GLU A 308 7.61 -9.60 -7.85
CA GLU A 308 8.93 -9.32 -7.24
C GLU A 308 9.30 -10.33 -6.15
N MET A 309 8.31 -10.83 -5.39
CA MET A 309 8.50 -11.92 -4.43
C MET A 309 8.70 -13.29 -5.10
N ASP A 310 8.36 -13.42 -6.38
CA ASP A 310 8.34 -14.68 -7.15
C ASP A 310 7.50 -15.77 -6.44
N LEU A 311 6.30 -15.39 -5.97
CA LEU A 311 5.46 -16.29 -5.18
C LEU A 311 4.96 -17.47 -6.00
N PRO A 312 5.01 -18.71 -5.48
CA PRO A 312 4.54 -19.92 -6.17
C PRO A 312 3.01 -20.04 -6.15
N LEU A 313 2.32 -19.04 -6.74
CA LEU A 313 0.86 -18.93 -6.77
C LEU A 313 0.35 -18.80 -8.20
N ASN A 314 -0.92 -19.15 -8.40
CA ASN A 314 -1.67 -18.83 -9.61
C ASN A 314 -2.65 -17.72 -9.25
N VAL A 315 -2.47 -16.55 -9.86
CA VAL A 315 -3.31 -15.36 -9.61
C VAL A 315 -3.73 -14.74 -10.93
N VAL A 316 -5.00 -14.37 -11.05
CA VAL A 316 -5.54 -13.63 -12.19
C VAL A 316 -6.04 -12.28 -11.69
N GLY A 317 -5.61 -11.20 -12.33
CA GLY A 317 -6.13 -9.85 -12.11
C GLY A 317 -7.08 -9.45 -13.22
N ILE A 318 -8.25 -8.95 -12.89
CA ILE A 318 -9.25 -8.48 -13.86
C ILE A 318 -9.61 -7.04 -13.50
N ILE A 319 -9.39 -6.13 -14.45
CA ILE A 319 -9.59 -4.69 -14.22
C ILE A 319 -10.52 -4.15 -15.31
N PRO A 320 -11.82 -4.02 -15.04
CA PRO A 320 -12.72 -3.25 -15.88
C PRO A 320 -12.41 -1.76 -15.68
N THR A 321 -12.03 -1.05 -16.75
CA THR A 321 -11.63 0.36 -16.64
C THR A 321 -12.28 1.22 -17.71
N CYS A 322 -12.90 2.32 -17.30
CA CYS A 322 -13.49 3.36 -18.13
C CYS A 322 -13.63 4.65 -17.33
N GLU A 323 -14.20 5.68 -17.93
CA GLU A 323 -14.70 6.88 -17.25
C GLU A 323 -16.23 6.88 -17.20
N ASN A 324 -16.81 7.50 -16.18
CA ASN A 324 -18.24 7.78 -16.07
C ASN A 324 -18.47 9.28 -16.30
N MET A 325 -18.90 9.66 -17.51
CA MET A 325 -19.01 11.04 -17.95
C MET A 325 -20.43 11.39 -18.42
N PRO A 326 -20.92 12.63 -18.18
CA PRO A 326 -22.14 13.14 -18.74
C PRO A 326 -21.89 13.56 -20.21
N ASP A 327 -22.63 12.97 -21.14
CA ASP A 327 -22.54 13.26 -22.57
C ASP A 327 -23.88 12.94 -23.25
N ALA A 328 -24.04 13.33 -24.49
CA ALA A 328 -25.25 13.04 -25.28
C ALA A 328 -25.51 11.53 -25.44
N ASN A 329 -24.47 10.70 -25.41
CA ASN A 329 -24.56 9.25 -25.51
C ASN A 329 -24.59 8.55 -24.14
N ALA A 330 -24.48 9.27 -23.04
CA ALA A 330 -24.41 8.66 -21.70
C ALA A 330 -25.68 7.89 -21.35
N THR A 331 -25.52 6.83 -20.56
CA THR A 331 -26.64 6.09 -19.95
C THR A 331 -27.45 7.04 -19.06
N ARG A 332 -28.78 6.95 -19.15
CA ARG A 332 -29.71 7.80 -18.42
C ARG A 332 -30.39 7.03 -17.31
N PRO A 333 -30.81 7.67 -16.24
CA PRO A 333 -31.74 7.06 -15.31
C PRO A 333 -33.01 6.56 -16.03
N GLY A 334 -33.37 5.30 -15.81
CA GLY A 334 -34.45 4.60 -16.47
C GLY A 334 -34.01 3.74 -17.69
N ASP A 335 -32.80 3.87 -18.16
CA ASP A 335 -32.24 2.97 -19.19
C ASP A 335 -32.07 1.54 -18.63
N VAL A 336 -32.31 0.54 -19.49
CA VAL A 336 -32.12 -0.87 -19.15
C VAL A 336 -30.88 -1.42 -19.90
N LEU A 337 -29.91 -1.91 -19.15
CA LEU A 337 -28.69 -2.54 -19.67
C LEU A 337 -28.81 -4.06 -19.57
N THR A 338 -28.19 -4.77 -20.52
CA THR A 338 -28.07 -6.24 -20.44
C THR A 338 -26.63 -6.60 -20.08
N SER A 339 -26.43 -7.27 -18.95
CA SER A 339 -25.12 -7.72 -18.50
C SER A 339 -24.61 -8.95 -19.28
N MET A 340 -23.34 -9.27 -19.13
CA MET A 340 -22.69 -10.45 -19.73
C MET A 340 -23.38 -11.77 -19.29
N SER A 341 -23.95 -11.82 -18.09
CA SER A 341 -24.73 -12.97 -17.60
C SER A 341 -26.12 -13.10 -18.23
N GLY A 342 -26.54 -12.11 -19.05
CA GLY A 342 -27.87 -12.06 -19.65
C GLY A 342 -28.94 -11.41 -18.79
N LEU A 343 -28.62 -10.98 -17.57
CA LEU A 343 -29.54 -10.27 -16.69
C LEU A 343 -29.75 -8.84 -17.18
N THR A 344 -30.98 -8.36 -17.13
CA THR A 344 -31.33 -6.96 -17.39
C THR A 344 -31.24 -6.15 -16.11
N ILE A 345 -30.71 -4.94 -16.20
CA ILE A 345 -30.47 -4.03 -15.09
C ILE A 345 -31.09 -2.68 -15.42
N GLU A 346 -32.11 -2.27 -14.70
CA GLU A 346 -32.64 -0.91 -14.76
C GLU A 346 -31.71 0.03 -13.99
N VAL A 347 -31.16 1.03 -14.67
CA VAL A 347 -30.28 2.01 -14.07
C VAL A 347 -31.07 3.18 -13.53
N LEU A 348 -31.30 3.23 -12.22
CA LEU A 348 -32.04 4.32 -11.58
C LEU A 348 -31.14 5.51 -11.21
N ASN A 349 -29.83 5.25 -11.06
CA ASN A 349 -28.84 6.25 -10.71
C ASN A 349 -27.52 5.92 -11.43
N THR A 350 -27.07 6.79 -12.31
CA THR A 350 -25.83 6.59 -13.08
C THR A 350 -24.56 6.81 -12.25
N ASP A 351 -24.67 7.35 -11.03
CA ASP A 351 -23.59 7.42 -10.02
C ASP A 351 -23.39 6.10 -9.25
N ALA A 352 -24.07 5.04 -9.68
CA ALA A 352 -23.89 3.67 -9.20
C ALA A 352 -23.19 2.79 -10.27
N GLU A 353 -22.25 3.35 -10.99
CA GLU A 353 -21.53 2.82 -12.16
C GLU A 353 -20.57 1.69 -11.80
N GLY A 354 -19.93 1.74 -10.60
CA GLY A 354 -18.97 0.76 -10.15
C GLY A 354 -19.53 -0.66 -10.17
N ARG A 355 -20.70 -0.86 -9.60
CA ARG A 355 -21.38 -2.18 -9.62
C ARG A 355 -21.74 -2.65 -11.04
N LEU A 356 -21.93 -1.72 -11.97
CA LEU A 356 -22.27 -2.04 -13.35
C LEU A 356 -21.06 -2.56 -14.13
N ILE A 357 -19.89 -2.01 -13.92
CA ILE A 357 -18.66 -2.54 -14.54
C ILE A 357 -18.19 -3.83 -13.87
N LEU A 358 -18.42 -3.95 -12.56
CA LEU A 358 -17.98 -5.11 -11.77
C LEU A 358 -18.81 -6.36 -12.07
N CYS A 359 -20.12 -6.26 -12.29
CA CYS A 359 -20.96 -7.43 -12.56
C CYS A 359 -20.51 -8.18 -13.82
N ASP A 360 -20.13 -7.49 -14.90
CA ASP A 360 -19.60 -8.10 -16.11
C ASP A 360 -18.19 -8.68 -15.89
N ALA A 361 -17.35 -7.99 -15.14
CA ALA A 361 -15.99 -8.48 -14.79
C ALA A 361 -16.06 -9.72 -13.91
N LEU A 362 -16.98 -9.80 -12.96
CA LEU A 362 -17.18 -10.96 -12.09
C LEU A 362 -17.70 -12.16 -12.89
N THR A 363 -18.64 -11.95 -13.83
CA THR A 363 -19.09 -13.00 -14.76
C THR A 363 -17.93 -13.48 -15.65
N TYR A 364 -17.08 -12.55 -16.12
CA TYR A 364 -15.88 -12.90 -16.90
C TYR A 364 -14.90 -13.74 -16.09
N ALA A 365 -14.79 -13.51 -14.77
CA ALA A 365 -13.88 -14.22 -13.88
C ALA A 365 -14.18 -15.73 -13.78
N GLU A 366 -15.43 -16.15 -13.95
CA GLU A 366 -15.87 -17.56 -13.86
C GLU A 366 -15.12 -18.49 -14.81
N ARG A 367 -14.67 -17.99 -15.99
CA ARG A 367 -13.91 -18.76 -16.97
C ARG A 367 -12.57 -19.31 -16.47
N PHE A 368 -12.02 -18.72 -15.42
CA PHE A 368 -10.78 -19.17 -14.80
C PHE A 368 -11.00 -20.22 -13.71
N GLU A 369 -12.25 -20.59 -13.43
CA GLU A 369 -12.63 -21.54 -12.37
C GLU A 369 -11.93 -21.25 -11.04
N PRO A 370 -12.02 -20.01 -10.50
CA PRO A 370 -11.22 -19.57 -9.36
C PRO A 370 -11.51 -20.34 -8.08
N SER A 371 -10.49 -20.50 -7.21
CA SER A 371 -10.67 -20.98 -5.84
C SER A 371 -11.29 -19.92 -4.93
N ALA A 372 -11.04 -18.65 -5.22
CA ALA A 372 -11.59 -17.48 -4.55
C ALA A 372 -11.58 -16.28 -5.49
N VAL A 373 -12.53 -15.37 -5.31
CA VAL A 373 -12.56 -14.07 -5.97
C VAL A 373 -12.58 -12.99 -4.91
N VAL A 374 -11.67 -12.02 -5.01
CA VAL A 374 -11.64 -10.82 -4.15
C VAL A 374 -11.82 -9.60 -5.04
N ASP A 375 -12.89 -8.84 -4.80
CA ASP A 375 -13.21 -7.60 -5.48
C ASP A 375 -12.80 -6.40 -4.63
N ILE A 376 -12.06 -5.48 -5.22
CA ILE A 376 -11.50 -4.29 -4.56
C ILE A 376 -12.08 -3.05 -5.25
N ALA A 377 -12.89 -2.28 -4.54
CA ALA A 377 -13.61 -1.19 -5.15
C ALA A 377 -13.84 0.00 -4.19
N THR A 378 -13.63 1.19 -4.69
CA THR A 378 -14.11 2.46 -4.11
C THR A 378 -15.61 2.59 -4.45
N LEU A 379 -16.45 1.77 -3.81
CA LEU A 379 -17.78 1.47 -4.31
C LEU A 379 -18.87 2.39 -3.77
N THR A 380 -18.79 2.80 -2.50
CA THR A 380 -19.81 3.63 -1.87
C THR A 380 -19.28 4.45 -0.70
N GLY A 381 -19.64 5.74 -0.67
CA GLY A 381 -19.41 6.61 0.48
C GLY A 381 -20.11 6.16 1.77
N ALA A 382 -21.11 5.29 1.69
CA ALA A 382 -21.77 4.71 2.86
C ALA A 382 -20.81 3.92 3.75
N CYS A 383 -19.76 3.30 3.19
CA CYS A 383 -18.71 2.64 3.98
C CYS A 383 -17.95 3.65 4.85
N VAL A 384 -17.64 4.83 4.34
CA VAL A 384 -16.95 5.89 5.10
C VAL A 384 -17.85 6.41 6.21
N ILE A 385 -19.16 6.58 5.95
CA ILE A 385 -20.13 6.98 6.97
C ILE A 385 -20.22 5.93 8.08
N ALA A 386 -20.20 4.64 7.74
CA ALA A 386 -20.32 3.55 8.69
C ALA A 386 -19.03 3.27 9.49
N LEU A 387 -17.87 3.33 8.85
CA LEU A 387 -16.59 2.82 9.40
C LEU A 387 -15.52 3.90 9.60
N GLY A 388 -15.74 5.13 9.12
CA GLY A 388 -14.72 6.18 9.09
C GLY A 388 -13.63 5.88 8.04
N HIS A 389 -12.42 6.42 8.27
CA HIS A 389 -11.32 6.40 7.29
C HIS A 389 -10.22 5.37 7.60
N HIS A 390 -10.42 4.49 8.60
CA HIS A 390 -9.36 3.61 9.09
C HIS A 390 -9.58 2.11 8.86
N ALA A 391 -10.77 1.73 8.40
CA ALA A 391 -11.10 0.35 8.12
C ALA A 391 -11.87 0.23 6.80
N SER A 392 -11.49 -0.74 5.97
CA SER A 392 -12.25 -1.10 4.78
C SER A 392 -13.47 -1.93 5.15
N GLY A 393 -14.58 -1.78 4.40
CA GLY A 393 -15.75 -2.65 4.54
C GLY A 393 -15.50 -3.99 3.82
N LEU A 394 -15.53 -5.09 4.55
CA LEU A 394 -15.43 -6.44 3.99
C LEU A 394 -16.80 -7.10 3.98
N PHE A 395 -17.26 -7.49 2.80
CA PHE A 395 -18.45 -8.30 2.59
C PHE A 395 -18.05 -9.64 2.00
N SER A 396 -18.60 -10.73 2.45
CA SER A 396 -18.28 -12.06 1.91
C SER A 396 -19.46 -13.02 2.04
N ASN A 397 -19.63 -13.86 1.02
CA ASN A 397 -20.50 -15.01 1.05
C ASN A 397 -19.80 -16.28 1.57
N GLN A 398 -18.52 -16.15 1.98
CA GLN A 398 -17.66 -17.23 2.48
C GLN A 398 -16.98 -16.82 3.77
N ASP A 399 -17.47 -17.27 4.91
CA ASP A 399 -16.94 -16.90 6.23
C ASP A 399 -15.47 -17.26 6.42
N HIS A 400 -15.01 -18.36 5.83
CA HIS A 400 -13.61 -18.77 5.92
C HIS A 400 -12.70 -17.74 5.24
N LEU A 401 -13.03 -17.33 4.01
CA LEU A 401 -12.28 -16.31 3.26
C LEU A 401 -12.27 -14.96 4.00
N ALA A 402 -13.43 -14.57 4.56
CA ALA A 402 -13.52 -13.35 5.37
C ALA A 402 -12.56 -13.38 6.55
N LYS A 403 -12.51 -14.49 7.29
CA LYS A 403 -11.60 -14.65 8.44
C LYS A 403 -10.13 -14.57 8.03
N GLU A 404 -9.75 -15.19 6.91
CA GLU A 404 -8.37 -15.12 6.41
C GLU A 404 -7.97 -13.70 6.00
N LEU A 405 -8.87 -12.96 5.32
CA LEU A 405 -8.63 -11.56 4.95
C LEU A 405 -8.53 -10.64 6.17
N LEU A 406 -9.42 -10.81 7.17
CA LEU A 406 -9.34 -10.05 8.42
C LEU A 406 -8.01 -10.32 9.15
N LYS A 407 -7.59 -11.58 9.23
CA LYS A 407 -6.31 -11.96 9.84
C LYS A 407 -5.13 -11.32 9.11
N ALA A 408 -5.14 -11.33 7.77
CA ALA A 408 -4.12 -10.67 6.97
C ALA A 408 -4.09 -9.15 7.24
N GLY A 409 -5.25 -8.50 7.30
CA GLY A 409 -5.38 -7.08 7.62
C GLY A 409 -4.84 -6.71 9.01
N GLU A 410 -5.06 -7.56 10.02
CA GLU A 410 -4.47 -7.35 11.36
C GLU A 410 -2.94 -7.51 11.35
N GLN A 411 -2.40 -8.46 10.60
CA GLN A 411 -0.96 -8.70 10.49
C GLN A 411 -0.21 -7.55 9.79
N THR A 412 -0.84 -6.96 8.79
CA THR A 412 -0.27 -5.87 7.98
C THR A 412 -0.64 -4.48 8.50
N LEU A 413 -1.56 -4.38 9.47
CA LEU A 413 -2.17 -3.14 9.98
C LEU A 413 -3.00 -2.39 8.91
N ASP A 414 -3.42 -3.10 7.84
CA ASP A 414 -4.38 -2.65 6.84
C ASP A 414 -5.73 -3.34 7.10
N ARG A 415 -6.48 -2.76 8.01
CA ARG A 415 -7.63 -3.41 8.64
C ARG A 415 -8.90 -3.31 7.82
N ALA A 416 -9.69 -4.37 7.88
CA ALA A 416 -11.05 -4.41 7.39
C ALA A 416 -12.04 -4.73 8.51
N TRP A 417 -13.31 -4.37 8.31
CA TRP A 417 -14.40 -4.77 9.19
C TRP A 417 -15.39 -5.64 8.41
N HIS A 418 -15.68 -6.83 8.95
CA HIS A 418 -16.65 -7.75 8.33
C HIS A 418 -18.06 -7.23 8.54
N MET A 419 -18.69 -6.82 7.46
CA MET A 419 -20.05 -6.31 7.40
C MET A 419 -21.03 -7.46 7.16
N PRO A 420 -22.25 -7.39 7.71
CA PRO A 420 -23.24 -8.43 7.51
C PRO A 420 -23.68 -8.51 6.03
N LEU A 421 -23.85 -9.73 5.54
CA LEU A 421 -24.42 -10.02 4.22
C LEU A 421 -25.50 -11.09 4.40
N TRP A 422 -26.76 -10.66 4.54
CA TRP A 422 -27.90 -11.53 4.74
C TRP A 422 -28.76 -11.60 3.48
N ASN A 423 -29.54 -12.67 3.36
CA ASN A 423 -30.48 -12.85 2.25
C ASN A 423 -31.80 -12.11 2.45
N ASP A 424 -31.89 -11.22 3.44
CA ASP A 424 -33.07 -10.42 3.70
C ASP A 424 -33.25 -9.39 2.57
N LYS A 425 -34.46 -9.29 2.05
CA LYS A 425 -34.83 -8.37 0.96
C LYS A 425 -35.22 -7.01 1.50
#